data_304e49a4f63bca51b929625752ca1be8
#
_entry.id   304e49a4f63bca51b929625752ca1be8
#
_cell.length_a   1.000
_cell.length_b   1.000
_cell.length_c   1.000
_cell.angle_alpha   90.00
_cell.angle_beta   90.00
_cell.angle_gamma   90.00
#
_symmetry.space_group_name_H-M   'P 1'
#
loop_
_entity.id
_entity.type
_entity.pdbx_description
1 polymer ?
#
loop_
_entity_poly.entity_id
_entity_poly.type
_entity_poly.pdbx_seq_one_letter_code
_entity_poly.pdbx_strand_id
1 'polypeptide(L)'
;NFLALLGWNDGTEQEIFSMSELTNAFSLERIQKSPAKFDLERLNWMNGIFIREQLSEDEYVTRAFTELQKANLPTDQQARAAVLLERDRIKAFAELPELVEFFFVSPQNFTEIRNLIHKKADSSEAKRLLTATITALQASSQKLDEASLETLLRDVGQELGVKAGQLFYVIRCAITGKTAAPGLFETIAVLGVKETIQRLTATSEQL
;
A
#
# COMPACT_ATOMS: atom_id res chain seq x y z
N ASN A 1 13.78 -0.54 -22.48
CA ASN A 1 12.70 -1.38 -22.98
C ASN A 1 11.56 -0.54 -23.59
N PHE A 2 11.01 0.41 -22.82
CA PHE A 2 9.95 1.30 -23.32
C PHE A 2 10.38 2.10 -24.56
N LEU A 3 11.59 2.67 -24.57
CA LEU A 3 12.12 3.43 -25.71
C LEU A 3 12.29 2.54 -26.95
N ALA A 4 12.76 1.31 -26.80
CA ALA A 4 12.86 0.38 -27.91
C ALA A 4 11.48 0.17 -28.57
N LEU A 5 10.46 -0.10 -27.77
CA LEU A 5 9.11 -0.38 -28.27
C LEU A 5 8.36 0.86 -28.79
N LEU A 6 8.88 2.07 -28.61
CA LEU A 6 8.31 3.26 -29.25
C LEU A 6 8.44 3.25 -30.78
N GLY A 7 9.51 2.66 -31.30
CA GLY A 7 9.80 2.65 -32.73
C GLY A 7 10.19 1.29 -33.31
N TRP A 8 10.09 0.23 -32.53
CA TRP A 8 10.47 -1.11 -32.91
C TRP A 8 9.57 -2.16 -32.27
N ASN A 9 9.42 -3.31 -32.91
CA ASN A 9 8.87 -4.52 -32.28
C ASN A 9 9.57 -5.77 -32.88
N ASP A 10 9.55 -6.84 -32.09
CA ASP A 10 10.16 -8.11 -32.52
C ASP A 10 9.24 -8.98 -33.42
N GLY A 11 8.01 -8.52 -33.70
CA GLY A 11 6.99 -9.24 -34.44
C GLY A 11 6.16 -10.21 -33.58
N THR A 12 6.32 -10.17 -32.25
CA THR A 12 5.53 -10.93 -31.27
C THR A 12 4.68 -9.99 -30.43
N GLU A 13 3.93 -10.52 -29.45
CA GLU A 13 3.19 -9.76 -28.45
C GLU A 13 4.01 -9.48 -27.19
N GLN A 14 5.28 -9.86 -27.17
CA GLN A 14 6.15 -9.62 -26.00
C GLN A 14 6.41 -8.12 -25.82
N GLU A 15 6.19 -7.63 -24.61
CA GLU A 15 6.41 -6.22 -24.26
C GLU A 15 7.53 -6.02 -23.24
N ILE A 16 7.84 -7.04 -22.44
CA ILE A 16 8.88 -6.98 -21.42
C ILE A 16 10.10 -7.76 -21.90
N PHE A 17 11.20 -7.05 -22.00
CA PHE A 17 12.48 -7.60 -22.46
C PHE A 17 13.59 -7.24 -21.48
N SER A 18 14.46 -8.17 -21.17
CA SER A 18 15.76 -7.87 -20.61
C SER A 18 16.66 -7.16 -21.62
N MET A 19 17.73 -6.53 -21.18
CA MET A 19 18.69 -5.89 -22.10
C MET A 19 19.32 -6.91 -23.07
N SER A 20 19.59 -8.13 -22.62
CA SER A 20 20.13 -9.19 -23.47
C SER A 20 19.13 -9.65 -24.53
N GLU A 21 17.86 -9.81 -24.17
CA GLU A 21 16.79 -10.15 -25.14
C GLU A 21 16.62 -9.04 -26.17
N LEU A 22 16.56 -7.78 -25.74
CA LEU A 22 16.49 -6.63 -26.66
C LEU A 22 17.67 -6.62 -27.64
N THR A 23 18.91 -6.80 -27.14
CA THR A 23 20.10 -6.78 -27.97
C THR A 23 20.10 -7.91 -28.99
N ASN A 24 19.62 -9.09 -28.63
CA ASN A 24 19.55 -10.25 -29.51
C ASN A 24 18.41 -10.18 -30.53
N ALA A 25 17.26 -9.59 -30.14
CA ALA A 25 16.09 -9.50 -31.00
C ALA A 25 16.10 -8.28 -31.92
N PHE A 26 16.84 -7.23 -31.58
CA PHE A 26 16.81 -5.94 -32.28
C PHE A 26 17.34 -6.08 -33.72
N SER A 27 16.57 -5.55 -34.67
CA SER A 27 17.00 -5.44 -36.08
C SER A 27 16.51 -4.11 -36.67
N LEU A 28 17.32 -3.52 -37.53
CA LEU A 28 17.02 -2.24 -38.19
C LEU A 28 15.83 -2.35 -39.15
N GLU A 29 15.60 -3.52 -39.72
CA GLU A 29 14.51 -3.78 -40.65
C GLU A 29 13.13 -3.68 -40.01
N ARG A 30 13.07 -3.88 -38.71
CA ARG A 30 11.82 -3.83 -37.92
C ARG A 30 11.54 -2.47 -37.29
N ILE A 31 12.37 -1.46 -37.61
CA ILE A 31 12.12 -0.09 -37.14
C ILE A 31 10.89 0.47 -37.86
N GLN A 32 9.94 0.94 -37.10
CA GLN A 32 8.70 1.57 -37.57
C GLN A 32 9.00 2.99 -38.08
N LYS A 33 8.50 3.30 -39.27
CA LYS A 33 8.67 4.64 -39.88
C LYS A 33 7.57 5.64 -39.42
N SER A 34 6.57 5.19 -38.68
CA SER A 34 5.49 6.03 -38.15
C SER A 34 5.96 6.85 -36.96
N PRO A 35 5.40 8.06 -36.75
CA PRO A 35 5.68 8.83 -35.54
C PRO A 35 5.31 8.05 -34.27
N ALA A 36 6.23 7.99 -33.33
CA ALA A 36 5.98 7.36 -32.03
C ALA A 36 5.17 8.30 -31.12
N LYS A 37 4.16 7.77 -30.45
CA LYS A 37 3.43 8.49 -29.41
C LYS A 37 3.97 8.07 -28.03
N PHE A 38 4.42 9.05 -27.26
CA PHE A 38 4.82 8.78 -25.88
C PHE A 38 3.58 8.49 -25.03
N ASP A 39 3.53 7.31 -24.44
CA ASP A 39 2.46 6.83 -23.59
C ASP A 39 2.97 6.63 -22.16
N LEU A 40 2.64 7.58 -21.26
CA LEU A 40 3.07 7.55 -19.89
C LEU A 40 2.42 6.42 -19.08
N GLU A 41 1.18 6.04 -19.41
CA GLU A 41 0.48 4.96 -18.70
C GLU A 41 1.18 3.63 -18.99
N ARG A 42 1.56 3.40 -20.26
CA ARG A 42 2.33 2.21 -20.66
C ARG A 42 3.72 2.19 -20.02
N LEU A 43 4.42 3.34 -19.96
CA LEU A 43 5.70 3.43 -19.28
C LEU A 43 5.56 3.07 -17.78
N ASN A 44 4.57 3.64 -17.10
CA ASN A 44 4.31 3.36 -15.68
C ASN A 44 3.94 1.89 -15.45
N TRP A 45 3.14 1.31 -16.34
CA TRP A 45 2.81 -0.12 -16.29
C TRP A 45 4.06 -1.00 -16.40
N MET A 46 4.90 -0.75 -17.40
CA MET A 46 6.17 -1.48 -17.61
C MET A 46 7.09 -1.32 -16.40
N ASN A 47 7.24 -0.09 -15.90
CA ASN A 47 8.08 0.18 -14.74
C ASN A 47 7.60 -0.59 -13.50
N GLY A 48 6.28 -0.65 -13.28
CA GLY A 48 5.69 -1.48 -12.23
C GLY A 48 6.02 -2.96 -12.37
N ILE A 49 6.03 -3.52 -13.59
CA ILE A 49 6.45 -4.91 -13.81
C ILE A 49 7.93 -5.10 -13.45
N PHE A 50 8.82 -4.21 -13.91
CA PHE A 50 10.24 -4.29 -13.55
C PHE A 50 10.48 -4.21 -12.04
N ILE A 51 9.75 -3.37 -11.33
CA ILE A 51 9.83 -3.26 -9.87
C ILE A 51 9.43 -4.56 -9.19
N ARG A 52 8.34 -5.20 -9.64
CA ARG A 52 7.81 -6.43 -9.03
C ARG A 52 8.63 -7.66 -9.37
N GLU A 53 9.03 -7.80 -10.63
CA GLU A 53 9.48 -9.09 -11.17
C GLU A 53 11.00 -9.16 -11.41
N GLN A 54 11.65 -8.01 -11.66
CA GLN A 54 13.05 -8.00 -12.07
C GLN A 54 14.02 -7.60 -10.94
N LEU A 55 13.52 -6.95 -9.88
CA LEU A 55 14.36 -6.57 -8.75
C LEU A 55 14.33 -7.66 -7.68
N SER A 56 15.48 -7.99 -7.13
CA SER A 56 15.54 -8.73 -5.87
C SER A 56 14.93 -7.90 -4.73
N GLU A 57 14.55 -8.54 -3.63
CA GLU A 57 14.00 -7.81 -2.48
C GLU A 57 14.98 -6.77 -1.94
N ASP A 58 16.27 -7.11 -1.85
CA ASP A 58 17.28 -6.19 -1.33
C ASP A 58 17.55 -5.01 -2.25
N GLU A 59 17.54 -5.21 -3.57
CA GLU A 59 17.62 -4.11 -4.55
C GLU A 59 16.42 -3.19 -4.47
N TYR A 60 15.21 -3.77 -4.34
CA TYR A 60 13.99 -3.00 -4.15
C TYR A 60 14.06 -2.15 -2.89
N VAL A 61 14.39 -2.74 -1.75
CA VAL A 61 14.49 -2.03 -0.45
C VAL A 61 15.57 -0.96 -0.49
N THR A 62 16.71 -1.21 -1.12
CA THR A 62 17.79 -0.22 -1.26
C THR A 62 17.31 1.02 -2.02
N ARG A 63 16.60 0.82 -3.14
CA ARG A 63 16.03 1.93 -3.94
C ARG A 63 14.91 2.64 -3.19
N ALA A 64 14.03 1.87 -2.53
CA ALA A 64 12.97 2.42 -1.70
C ALA A 64 13.53 3.31 -0.59
N PHE A 65 14.54 2.87 0.14
CA PHE A 65 15.19 3.64 1.20
C PHE A 65 15.83 4.94 0.69
N THR A 66 16.34 4.94 -0.54
CA THR A 66 16.85 6.17 -1.17
C THR A 66 15.74 7.23 -1.29
N GLU A 67 14.53 6.83 -1.66
CA GLU A 67 13.38 7.77 -1.74
C GLU A 67 12.88 8.18 -0.36
N LEU A 68 12.83 7.26 0.61
CA LEU A 68 12.48 7.60 1.99
C LEU A 68 13.44 8.60 2.61
N GLN A 69 14.76 8.43 2.40
CA GLN A 69 15.78 9.37 2.87
C GLN A 69 15.60 10.77 2.30
N LYS A 70 15.28 10.90 1.00
CA LYS A 70 14.97 12.19 0.37
C LYS A 70 13.78 12.89 1.03
N ALA A 71 12.84 12.13 1.53
CA ALA A 71 11.64 12.61 2.24
C ALA A 71 11.84 12.74 3.76
N ASN A 72 13.04 12.50 4.29
CA ASN A 72 13.37 12.47 5.71
C ASN A 72 12.55 11.45 6.51
N LEU A 73 12.18 10.32 5.90
CA LEU A 73 11.49 9.21 6.56
C LEU A 73 12.50 8.17 7.07
N PRO A 74 12.13 7.37 8.08
CA PRO A 74 12.97 6.29 8.61
C PRO A 74 13.33 5.24 7.56
N THR A 75 14.46 4.55 7.79
CA THR A 75 14.96 3.44 6.96
C THR A 75 15.37 2.24 7.83
N ASP A 76 14.58 1.96 8.83
CA ASP A 76 14.74 0.87 9.79
C ASP A 76 13.97 -0.40 9.38
N GLN A 77 13.86 -1.35 10.29
CA GLN A 77 13.14 -2.61 10.05
C GLN A 77 11.64 -2.39 9.82
N GLN A 78 11.02 -1.40 10.46
CA GLN A 78 9.62 -1.06 10.22
C GLN A 78 9.45 -0.47 8.81
N ALA A 79 10.36 0.41 8.40
CA ALA A 79 10.38 0.96 7.05
C ALA A 79 10.55 -0.12 5.99
N ARG A 80 11.44 -1.13 6.23
CA ARG A 80 11.58 -2.29 5.34
C ARG A 80 10.23 -3.01 5.17
N ALA A 81 9.56 -3.31 6.26
CA ALA A 81 8.26 -3.99 6.20
C ALA A 81 7.21 -3.11 5.48
N ALA A 82 7.15 -1.83 5.77
CA ALA A 82 6.21 -0.90 5.15
C ALA A 82 6.39 -0.80 3.63
N VAL A 83 7.64 -0.64 3.13
CA VAL A 83 7.87 -0.53 1.68
C VAL A 83 7.59 -1.85 0.96
N LEU A 84 7.82 -2.99 1.60
CA LEU A 84 7.51 -4.30 1.00
C LEU A 84 6.00 -4.51 0.80
N LEU A 85 5.14 -3.97 1.67
CA LEU A 85 3.69 -4.01 1.49
C LEU A 85 3.21 -3.20 0.28
N GLU A 86 3.97 -2.22 -0.17
CA GLU A 86 3.61 -1.38 -1.32
C GLU A 86 4.21 -1.86 -2.65
N ARG A 87 5.08 -2.89 -2.63
CA ARG A 87 5.83 -3.33 -3.82
C ARG A 87 4.95 -3.64 -5.02
N ASP A 88 3.83 -4.30 -4.79
CA ASP A 88 2.90 -4.69 -5.87
C ASP A 88 2.00 -3.54 -6.34
N ARG A 89 1.98 -2.44 -5.59
CA ARG A 89 1.06 -1.32 -5.81
C ARG A 89 1.70 -0.14 -6.50
N ILE A 90 3.03 0.02 -6.36
CA ILE A 90 3.75 1.16 -6.94
C ILE A 90 4.08 0.94 -8.42
N LYS A 91 4.15 2.04 -9.14
CA LYS A 91 4.65 2.13 -10.51
C LYS A 91 5.96 2.90 -10.60
N ALA A 92 6.29 3.68 -9.57
CA ALA A 92 7.56 4.39 -9.44
C ALA A 92 7.97 4.47 -7.96
N PHE A 93 9.28 4.41 -7.68
CA PHE A 93 9.79 4.53 -6.31
C PHE A 93 9.47 5.86 -5.64
N ALA A 94 9.34 6.94 -6.43
CA ALA A 94 8.96 8.26 -5.93
C ALA A 94 7.57 8.33 -5.28
N GLU A 95 6.70 7.32 -5.49
CA GLU A 95 5.40 7.22 -4.85
C GLU A 95 5.49 6.74 -3.38
N LEU A 96 6.58 6.03 -3.03
CA LEU A 96 6.71 5.37 -1.72
C LEU A 96 6.59 6.31 -0.52
N PRO A 97 7.27 7.48 -0.48
CA PRO A 97 7.18 8.33 0.69
C PRO A 97 5.75 8.67 1.09
N GLU A 98 4.91 9.08 0.14
CA GLU A 98 3.51 9.39 0.39
C GLU A 98 2.70 8.16 0.81
N LEU A 99 2.99 6.99 0.22
CA LEU A 99 2.25 5.77 0.49
C LEU A 99 2.54 5.21 1.88
N VAL A 100 3.80 5.32 2.36
CA VAL A 100 4.24 4.72 3.63
C VAL A 100 4.34 5.70 4.80
N GLU A 101 4.23 7.02 4.59
CA GLU A 101 4.37 8.04 5.63
C GLU A 101 3.52 7.74 6.87
N PHE A 102 2.29 7.25 6.68
CA PHE A 102 1.39 6.94 7.78
C PHE A 102 1.90 5.83 8.71
N PHE A 103 2.87 5.02 8.31
CA PHE A 103 3.50 4.05 9.22
C PHE A 103 4.35 4.74 10.29
N PHE A 104 4.87 5.93 10.01
CA PHE A 104 5.80 6.66 10.88
C PHE A 104 5.15 7.87 11.57
N VAL A 105 4.18 8.47 10.91
CA VAL A 105 3.47 9.65 11.41
C VAL A 105 2.00 9.33 11.55
N SER A 106 1.47 9.44 12.77
CA SER A 106 0.04 9.24 13.01
C SER A 106 -0.78 10.29 12.26
N PRO A 107 -1.89 9.90 11.61
CA PRO A 107 -2.76 10.85 10.93
C PRO A 107 -3.30 11.92 11.89
N GLN A 108 -3.20 13.19 11.51
CA GLN A 108 -3.58 14.34 12.34
C GLN A 108 -4.83 15.07 11.84
N ASN A 109 -5.24 14.84 10.59
CA ASN A 109 -6.42 15.49 10.02
C ASN A 109 -7.70 14.74 10.37
N PHE A 110 -8.14 14.84 11.63
CA PHE A 110 -9.34 14.15 12.11
C PHE A 110 -10.62 14.58 11.41
N THR A 111 -10.70 15.80 10.89
CA THR A 111 -11.85 16.25 10.07
C THR A 111 -11.95 15.43 8.79
N GLU A 112 -10.84 15.22 8.10
CA GLU A 112 -10.81 14.39 6.89
C GLU A 112 -11.09 12.92 7.21
N ILE A 113 -10.47 12.38 8.26
CA ILE A 113 -10.72 11.01 8.73
C ILE A 113 -12.20 10.80 9.02
N ARG A 114 -12.86 11.73 9.72
CA ARG A 114 -14.30 11.68 9.98
C ARG A 114 -15.10 11.66 8.70
N ASN A 115 -14.77 12.54 7.73
CA ASN A 115 -15.44 12.56 6.44
C ASN A 115 -15.28 11.26 5.65
N LEU A 116 -14.11 10.61 5.74
CA LEU A 116 -13.90 9.30 5.13
C LEU A 116 -14.75 8.23 5.83
N ILE A 117 -14.76 8.19 7.15
CA ILE A 117 -15.53 7.24 7.95
C ILE A 117 -17.03 7.38 7.67
N HIS A 118 -17.53 8.62 7.57
CA HIS A 118 -18.95 8.91 7.32
C HIS A 118 -19.48 8.36 5.98
N LYS A 119 -18.64 7.91 5.09
CA LYS A 119 -19.08 7.19 3.88
C LYS A 119 -19.68 5.81 4.19
N LYS A 120 -19.40 5.25 5.39
CA LYS A 120 -19.82 3.89 5.78
C LYS A 120 -20.46 3.79 7.17
N ALA A 121 -20.26 4.77 8.05
CA ALA A 121 -20.78 4.78 9.42
C ALA A 121 -20.91 6.23 9.90
N ASP A 122 -22.01 6.58 10.59
CA ASP A 122 -22.09 7.86 11.29
C ASP A 122 -21.15 7.88 12.52
N SER A 123 -21.02 9.04 13.18
CA SER A 123 -20.11 9.20 14.33
C SER A 123 -20.44 8.23 15.48
N SER A 124 -21.71 7.99 15.79
CA SER A 124 -22.14 7.10 16.87
C SER A 124 -21.76 5.66 16.57
N GLU A 125 -22.09 5.20 15.35
CA GLU A 125 -21.75 3.86 14.90
C GLU A 125 -20.23 3.68 14.81
N ALA A 126 -19.51 4.62 14.21
CA ALA A 126 -18.07 4.55 14.10
C ALA A 126 -17.41 4.46 15.50
N LYS A 127 -17.84 5.28 16.45
CA LYS A 127 -17.35 5.24 17.83
C LYS A 127 -17.60 3.87 18.48
N ARG A 128 -18.78 3.29 18.29
CA ARG A 128 -19.13 1.94 18.75
C ARG A 128 -18.20 0.89 18.17
N LEU A 129 -17.95 0.94 16.85
CA LEU A 129 -17.07 0.00 16.13
C LEU A 129 -15.63 0.11 16.62
N LEU A 130 -15.09 1.34 16.74
CA LEU A 130 -13.73 1.57 17.21
C LEU A 130 -13.54 1.13 18.66
N THR A 131 -14.49 1.45 19.56
CA THR A 131 -14.42 1.06 20.98
C THR A 131 -14.41 -0.45 21.14
N ALA A 132 -15.27 -1.18 20.44
CA ALA A 132 -15.28 -2.64 20.50
C ALA A 132 -13.97 -3.24 19.96
N THR A 133 -13.44 -2.68 18.88
CA THR A 133 -12.14 -3.10 18.31
C THR A 133 -11.00 -2.87 19.31
N ILE A 134 -10.94 -1.70 19.97
CA ILE A 134 -9.95 -1.39 20.99
C ILE A 134 -10.02 -2.41 22.12
N THR A 135 -11.23 -2.68 22.65
CA THR A 135 -11.45 -3.65 23.74
C THR A 135 -10.96 -5.05 23.34
N ALA A 136 -11.29 -5.50 22.15
CA ALA A 136 -10.87 -6.82 21.66
C ALA A 136 -9.34 -6.92 21.51
N LEU A 137 -8.70 -5.89 20.95
CA LEU A 137 -7.24 -5.84 20.82
C LEU A 137 -6.53 -5.79 22.19
N GLN A 138 -7.09 -5.07 23.16
CA GLN A 138 -6.54 -4.99 24.54
C GLN A 138 -6.70 -6.31 25.32
N ALA A 139 -7.80 -7.03 25.09
CA ALA A 139 -8.06 -8.32 25.74
C ALA A 139 -7.18 -9.45 25.18
N SER A 140 -6.61 -9.27 23.99
CA SER A 140 -5.71 -10.27 23.39
C SER A 140 -4.38 -10.29 24.13
N SER A 141 -4.10 -11.41 24.81
CA SER A 141 -2.87 -11.65 25.56
C SER A 141 -1.73 -12.22 24.71
N GLN A 142 -2.00 -12.56 23.46
CA GLN A 142 -1.05 -13.20 22.54
C GLN A 142 -0.51 -12.20 21.49
N LYS A 143 0.68 -12.50 20.98
CA LYS A 143 1.18 -11.81 19.78
C LYS A 143 0.27 -12.20 18.61
N LEU A 144 -0.52 -11.24 18.13
CA LEU A 144 -1.44 -11.43 17.02
C LEU A 144 -0.65 -11.44 15.70
N ASP A 145 -0.69 -12.56 14.99
CA ASP A 145 -0.34 -12.63 13.59
C ASP A 145 -1.54 -12.18 12.71
N GLU A 146 -1.33 -12.09 11.41
CA GLU A 146 -2.35 -11.61 10.47
C GLU A 146 -3.64 -12.45 10.52
N ALA A 147 -3.52 -13.78 10.59
CA ALA A 147 -4.66 -14.68 10.62
C ALA A 147 -5.47 -14.55 11.91
N SER A 148 -4.77 -14.40 13.04
CA SER A 148 -5.41 -14.18 14.35
C SER A 148 -6.07 -12.80 14.43
N LEU A 149 -5.46 -11.76 13.84
CA LEU A 149 -6.05 -10.43 13.70
C LEU A 149 -7.32 -10.46 12.84
N GLU A 150 -7.28 -11.16 11.71
CA GLU A 150 -8.46 -11.30 10.84
C GLU A 150 -9.59 -11.99 11.57
N THR A 151 -9.33 -13.09 12.25
CA THR A 151 -10.33 -13.84 13.02
C THR A 151 -10.94 -12.95 14.10
N LEU A 152 -10.09 -12.31 14.92
CA LEU A 152 -10.52 -11.41 15.99
C LEU A 152 -11.44 -10.29 15.48
N LEU A 153 -11.05 -9.62 14.39
CA LEU A 153 -11.83 -8.50 13.86
C LEU A 153 -13.11 -8.95 13.15
N ARG A 154 -13.15 -10.16 12.60
CA ARG A 154 -14.39 -10.75 12.08
C ARG A 154 -15.36 -11.09 13.18
N ASP A 155 -14.88 -11.63 14.30
CA ASP A 155 -15.69 -11.94 15.48
C ASP A 155 -16.29 -10.67 16.07
N VAL A 156 -15.49 -9.60 16.21
CA VAL A 156 -16.00 -8.28 16.62
C VAL A 156 -17.12 -7.79 15.69
N GLY A 157 -16.93 -7.91 14.37
CA GLY A 157 -17.97 -7.52 13.41
C GLY A 157 -19.25 -8.34 13.56
N GLN A 158 -19.14 -9.65 13.81
CA GLN A 158 -20.26 -10.54 14.02
C GLN A 158 -21.01 -10.21 15.33
N GLU A 159 -20.30 -10.00 16.42
CA GLU A 159 -20.89 -9.61 17.71
C GLU A 159 -21.64 -8.28 17.62
N LEU A 160 -21.13 -7.34 16.86
CA LEU A 160 -21.76 -6.04 16.63
C LEU A 160 -22.90 -6.07 15.59
N GLY A 161 -23.09 -7.20 14.89
CA GLY A 161 -24.07 -7.32 13.83
C GLY A 161 -23.79 -6.50 12.58
N VAL A 162 -22.52 -6.20 12.29
CA VAL A 162 -22.10 -5.40 11.13
C VAL A 162 -21.33 -6.24 10.12
N LYS A 163 -21.34 -5.81 8.85
CA LYS A 163 -20.52 -6.46 7.82
C LYS A 163 -19.04 -6.21 8.10
N ALA A 164 -18.23 -7.26 8.01
CA ALA A 164 -16.77 -7.15 8.20
C ALA A 164 -16.13 -6.03 7.36
N GLY A 165 -16.55 -5.86 6.11
CA GLY A 165 -16.06 -4.80 5.24
C GLY A 165 -16.38 -3.38 5.72
N GLN A 166 -17.46 -3.17 6.49
CA GLN A 166 -17.77 -1.88 7.11
C GLN A 166 -16.80 -1.62 8.27
N LEU A 167 -16.64 -2.60 9.15
CA LEU A 167 -15.71 -2.52 10.29
C LEU A 167 -14.28 -2.27 9.80
N PHE A 168 -13.79 -3.06 8.85
CA PHE A 168 -12.43 -2.94 8.30
C PHE A 168 -12.19 -1.59 7.63
N TYR A 169 -13.20 -1.05 6.94
CA TYR A 169 -13.12 0.27 6.34
C TYR A 169 -12.95 1.37 7.41
N VAL A 170 -13.74 1.33 8.48
CA VAL A 170 -13.66 2.31 9.57
C VAL A 170 -12.31 2.24 10.27
N ILE A 171 -11.84 1.03 10.60
CA ILE A 171 -10.52 0.81 11.21
C ILE A 171 -9.42 1.36 10.28
N ARG A 172 -9.43 1.02 8.98
CA ARG A 172 -8.44 1.50 8.00
C ARG A 172 -8.38 3.03 7.97
N CYS A 173 -9.52 3.71 7.84
CA CYS A 173 -9.55 5.17 7.84
C CYS A 173 -8.96 5.73 9.15
N ALA A 174 -9.28 5.14 10.29
CA ALA A 174 -8.83 5.60 11.60
C ALA A 174 -7.30 5.46 11.78
N ILE A 175 -6.69 4.36 11.31
CA ILE A 175 -5.26 4.11 11.54
C ILE A 175 -4.35 4.68 10.45
N THR A 176 -4.87 4.91 9.23
CA THR A 176 -4.05 5.35 8.09
C THR A 176 -4.39 6.75 7.59
N GLY A 177 -5.58 7.28 7.91
CA GLY A 177 -6.11 8.50 7.30
C GLY A 177 -6.49 8.34 5.82
N LYS A 178 -6.52 7.10 5.30
CA LYS A 178 -6.71 6.80 3.87
C LYS A 178 -7.79 5.74 3.67
N THR A 179 -8.45 5.77 2.51
CA THR A 179 -9.37 4.69 2.10
C THR A 179 -8.66 3.56 1.36
N ALA A 180 -7.55 3.87 0.70
CA ALA A 180 -6.69 2.93 -0.02
C ALA A 180 -5.34 2.83 0.68
N ALA A 181 -5.02 1.66 1.23
CA ALA A 181 -3.78 1.31 1.91
C ALA A 181 -3.51 -0.18 1.63
N PRO A 182 -2.37 -0.75 2.01
CA PRO A 182 -2.13 -2.19 1.98
C PRO A 182 -3.20 -2.98 2.73
N GLY A 183 -3.11 -4.30 2.76
CA GLY A 183 -4.04 -5.12 3.52
C GLY A 183 -4.14 -4.67 4.97
N LEU A 184 -5.35 -4.68 5.53
CA LEU A 184 -5.58 -4.14 6.89
C LEU A 184 -4.76 -4.87 7.94
N PHE A 185 -4.69 -6.18 7.85
CA PHE A 185 -4.02 -7.01 8.86
C PHE A 185 -2.50 -6.87 8.77
N GLU A 186 -1.95 -6.82 7.57
CA GLU A 186 -0.53 -6.55 7.31
C GLU A 186 -0.16 -5.14 7.79
N THR A 187 -1.05 -4.16 7.55
CA THR A 187 -0.86 -2.78 8.04
C THR A 187 -0.79 -2.76 9.57
N ILE A 188 -1.71 -3.46 10.26
CA ILE A 188 -1.72 -3.57 11.73
C ILE A 188 -0.46 -4.31 12.23
N ALA A 189 -0.02 -5.36 11.54
CA ALA A 189 1.19 -6.11 11.91
C ALA A 189 2.45 -5.21 11.86
N VAL A 190 2.57 -4.34 10.84
CA VAL A 190 3.70 -3.40 10.71
C VAL A 190 3.60 -2.23 11.69
N LEU A 191 2.42 -1.66 11.94
CA LEU A 191 2.20 -0.62 12.96
C LEU A 191 2.42 -1.15 14.37
N GLY A 192 2.05 -2.39 14.61
CA GLY A 192 1.95 -3.00 15.92
C GLY A 192 0.63 -2.67 16.64
N VAL A 193 0.17 -3.59 17.46
CA VAL A 193 -1.11 -3.49 18.19
C VAL A 193 -1.19 -2.26 19.08
N LYS A 194 -0.09 -1.90 19.75
CA LYS A 194 -0.07 -0.72 20.65
C LYS A 194 -0.32 0.57 19.89
N GLU A 195 0.38 0.82 18.79
CA GLU A 195 0.20 2.01 17.96
C GLU A 195 -1.20 2.01 17.32
N THR A 196 -1.68 0.85 16.87
CA THR A 196 -3.03 0.69 16.34
C THR A 196 -4.08 1.15 17.36
N ILE A 197 -4.01 0.66 18.60
CA ILE A 197 -4.92 1.06 19.68
C ILE A 197 -4.86 2.57 19.93
N GLN A 198 -3.67 3.17 19.97
CA GLN A 198 -3.51 4.62 20.17
C GLN A 198 -4.22 5.43 19.07
N ARG A 199 -4.07 5.05 17.82
CA ARG A 199 -4.73 5.73 16.68
C ARG A 199 -6.25 5.56 16.69
N LEU A 200 -6.73 4.35 16.99
CA LEU A 200 -8.17 4.09 17.12
C LEU A 200 -8.77 4.93 18.25
N THR A 201 -8.09 5.03 19.38
CA THR A 201 -8.52 5.83 20.54
C THR A 201 -8.57 7.31 20.17
N ALA A 202 -7.48 7.85 19.62
CA ALA A 202 -7.43 9.25 19.19
C ALA A 202 -8.53 9.61 18.19
N THR A 203 -8.80 8.73 17.22
CA THR A 203 -9.90 8.92 16.26
C THR A 203 -11.26 8.85 16.94
N SER A 204 -11.48 7.88 17.84
CA SER A 204 -12.75 7.70 18.55
C SER A 204 -13.10 8.91 19.43
N GLU A 205 -12.12 9.60 20.02
CA GLU A 205 -12.31 10.80 20.83
C GLU A 205 -12.70 12.02 19.99
N GLN A 206 -12.41 12.02 18.70
CA GLN A 206 -12.68 13.12 17.75
C GLN A 206 -13.95 12.91 16.89
N LEU A 207 -14.63 11.77 17.03
CA LEU A 207 -15.91 11.48 16.40
C LEU A 207 -17.10 11.98 17.22
#